data_d0f09ebe876cd98d97785e125c983ad5
#
_entry.id   d0f09ebe876cd98d97785e125c983ad5
#
_cell.length_a   1.000
_cell.length_b   1.000
_cell.length_c   1.000
_cell.angle_alpha   90.00
_cell.angle_beta   90.00
_cell.angle_gamma   90.00
#
_symmetry.space_group_name_H-M   'P 1'
#
loop_
_entity.id
_entity.type
_entity.pdbx_description
1 polymer ?
#
loop_
_entity_poly.entity_id
_entity_poly.type
_entity_poly.pdbx_seq_one_letter_code
_entity_poly.pdbx_strand_id
1 'polypeptide(L)'
;MKQVKFLLLAAFVAMFTGCQNEEIMEQDSEKDESVPTGDTRIIIEGEGMLETSARSSDGRVDFTGGYATGAGLYDGRKNVPVEAHPDAGYEVNYFYGGPANQPKKYDYAQSGTSEFDVDLGGQDHTFHCGFKEKKRTLTINAGEGGTTNPKHTLN
;
A
#
# COMPACT_ATOMS: atom_id res chain seq x y z
N MET A 1 -39.98 42.21 43.92
CA MET A 1 -41.05 42.93 43.19
C MET A 1 -41.12 42.41 41.78
N LYS A 2 -42.36 41.98 41.47
CA LYS A 2 -43.03 41.90 40.16
C LYS A 2 -42.47 40.91 39.12
N GLN A 3 -43.19 39.81 39.13
CA GLN A 3 -43.90 39.07 38.07
C GLN A 3 -43.97 39.79 36.71
N VAL A 4 -43.76 39.07 35.61
CA VAL A 4 -44.83 38.97 34.57
C VAL A 4 -44.64 37.69 33.77
N LYS A 5 -45.64 36.88 33.79
CA LYS A 5 -46.00 35.77 32.91
C LYS A 5 -46.22 36.26 31.49
N PHE A 6 -45.86 35.51 30.48
CA PHE A 6 -46.69 35.39 29.29
C PHE A 6 -46.54 33.99 28.69
N LEU A 7 -47.67 33.35 28.76
CA LEU A 7 -48.03 32.09 28.14
C LEU A 7 -48.58 32.41 26.75
N LEU A 8 -48.08 31.77 25.73
CA LEU A 8 -48.79 31.69 24.47
C LEU A 8 -48.56 30.34 23.77
N LEU A 9 -49.63 29.59 23.88
CA LEU A 9 -49.96 28.34 23.24
C LEU A 9 -50.28 28.60 21.77
N ALA A 10 -49.67 27.88 20.84
CA ALA A 10 -50.24 27.69 19.50
C ALA A 10 -49.89 26.29 19.00
N ALA A 11 -50.86 25.44 19.08
CA ALA A 11 -50.91 24.15 18.42
C ALA A 11 -51.04 24.34 16.90
N PHE A 12 -50.20 23.69 16.13
CA PHE A 12 -50.47 23.42 14.73
C PHE A 12 -50.36 21.91 14.50
N VAL A 13 -51.54 21.30 14.48
CA VAL A 13 -51.74 19.95 13.94
C VAL A 13 -51.85 20.10 12.43
N ALA A 14 -50.92 19.54 11.69
CA ALA A 14 -51.10 19.26 10.28
C ALA A 14 -50.79 17.76 10.05
N MET A 15 -51.87 17.00 9.93
CA MET A 15 -51.86 15.66 9.39
C MET A 15 -51.44 15.72 7.93
N PHE A 16 -50.39 15.04 7.57
CA PHE A 16 -50.20 14.53 6.23
C PHE A 16 -50.00 13.01 6.31
N THR A 17 -51.05 12.31 6.01
CA THR A 17 -51.06 10.93 5.54
C THR A 17 -50.51 10.92 4.14
N GLY A 18 -49.50 10.08 3.89
CA GLY A 18 -49.08 9.80 2.51
C GLY A 18 -47.77 9.05 2.38
N CYS A 19 -47.92 7.81 1.99
CA CYS A 19 -46.96 6.94 1.32
C CYS A 19 -45.74 6.45 2.13
N GLN A 20 -45.88 5.22 2.56
CA GLN A 20 -44.78 4.29 2.78
C GLN A 20 -43.99 4.14 1.47
N ASN A 21 -42.76 4.65 1.45
CA ASN A 21 -41.68 4.09 0.67
C ASN A 21 -40.72 3.52 1.68
N GLU A 22 -40.61 2.22 1.70
CA GLU A 22 -39.48 1.53 2.29
C GLU A 22 -38.26 1.90 1.46
N GLU A 23 -37.62 3.01 1.80
CA GLU A 23 -36.22 3.24 1.39
C GLU A 23 -35.37 2.28 2.21
N ILE A 24 -34.96 1.23 1.54
CA ILE A 24 -33.79 0.44 1.90
C ILE A 24 -32.69 1.46 2.20
N MET A 25 -32.36 1.62 3.46
CA MET A 25 -31.10 2.24 3.85
C MET A 25 -30.01 1.31 3.30
N GLU A 26 -29.55 1.61 2.11
CA GLU A 26 -28.21 1.28 1.72
C GLU A 26 -27.33 1.95 2.75
N GLN A 27 -26.86 1.15 3.66
CA GLN A 27 -25.78 1.48 4.56
C GLN A 27 -24.58 1.66 3.65
N ASP A 28 -24.46 2.88 3.11
CA ASP A 28 -23.25 3.37 2.50
C ASP A 28 -22.19 3.24 3.59
N SER A 29 -21.43 2.15 3.52
CA SER A 29 -20.19 2.03 4.25
C SER A 29 -19.33 3.14 3.71
N GLU A 30 -19.43 4.31 4.31
CA GLU A 30 -18.37 5.30 4.26
C GLU A 30 -17.12 4.54 4.68
N LYS A 31 -16.37 4.08 3.67
CA LYS A 31 -14.99 3.68 3.82
C LYS A 31 -14.33 4.93 4.39
N ASP A 32 -14.16 4.93 5.69
CA ASP A 32 -13.39 5.93 6.40
C ASP A 32 -12.00 5.90 5.75
N GLU A 33 -11.81 6.75 4.75
CA GLU A 33 -10.50 7.08 4.24
C GLU A 33 -9.81 7.85 5.35
N SER A 34 -9.34 7.11 6.35
CA SER A 34 -8.54 7.66 7.42
C SER A 34 -7.35 8.36 6.76
N VAL A 35 -7.41 9.68 6.73
CA VAL A 35 -6.25 10.49 6.34
C VAL A 35 -5.09 10.02 7.20
N PRO A 36 -3.98 9.58 6.58
CA PRO A 36 -2.83 9.12 7.34
C PRO A 36 -2.41 10.20 8.33
N THR A 37 -2.56 9.93 9.62
CA THR A 37 -2.23 10.87 10.67
C THR A 37 -1.00 10.38 11.41
N GLY A 38 0.10 11.09 11.26
CA GLY A 38 1.34 10.76 11.93
C GLY A 38 2.37 11.85 11.77
N ASP A 39 3.48 11.69 12.45
CA ASP A 39 4.62 12.61 12.44
C ASP A 39 5.84 12.02 11.71
N THR A 40 5.77 10.76 11.31
CA THR A 40 6.88 10.00 10.74
C THR A 40 6.48 9.36 9.42
N ARG A 41 7.29 9.58 8.40
CA ARG A 41 7.00 9.18 7.03
C ARG A 41 7.83 7.98 6.58
N ILE A 42 7.18 7.08 5.82
CA ILE A 42 7.85 6.09 4.99
C ILE A 42 7.62 6.47 3.52
N ILE A 43 8.72 6.65 2.79
CA ILE A 43 8.73 6.85 1.34
C ILE A 43 9.25 5.57 0.70
N ILE A 44 8.61 5.12 -0.38
CA ILE A 44 9.11 4.02 -1.22
C ILE A 44 9.26 4.55 -2.63
N GLU A 45 10.46 4.39 -3.19
CA GLU A 45 10.80 4.87 -4.53
C GLU A 45 11.74 3.88 -5.23
N GLY A 46 11.96 4.05 -6.52
CA GLY A 46 12.91 3.22 -7.24
C GLY A 46 12.68 3.21 -8.75
N GLU A 47 13.48 2.39 -9.42
CA GLU A 47 13.42 2.26 -10.87
C GLU A 47 12.12 1.58 -11.31
N GLY A 48 11.48 2.12 -12.35
CA GLY A 48 10.23 1.59 -12.87
C GLY A 48 8.99 1.92 -12.03
N MET A 49 9.06 2.86 -11.08
CA MET A 49 7.91 3.35 -10.34
C MET A 49 6.88 3.95 -11.29
N LEU A 50 5.60 3.59 -11.11
CA LEU A 50 4.50 4.09 -11.92
C LEU A 50 3.92 5.36 -11.30
N GLU A 51 3.72 6.40 -12.11
CA GLU A 51 3.24 7.71 -11.64
C GLU A 51 1.86 7.65 -10.94
N THR A 52 1.04 6.66 -11.26
CA THR A 52 -0.27 6.45 -10.64
C THR A 52 -0.18 6.07 -9.17
N SER A 53 0.94 5.53 -8.74
CA SER A 53 1.14 5.01 -7.38
C SER A 53 1.46 6.08 -6.33
N ALA A 54 1.91 7.25 -6.76
CA ALA A 54 2.28 8.35 -5.86
C ALA A 54 1.09 8.94 -5.07
N ARG A 55 -0.14 8.45 -5.30
CA ARG A 55 -1.40 8.92 -4.71
C ARG A 55 -2.21 7.82 -4.03
N SER A 56 -1.65 6.63 -3.87
CA SER A 56 -2.37 5.54 -3.22
C SER A 56 -2.50 5.80 -1.72
N SER A 57 -3.72 5.86 -1.23
CA SER A 57 -4.04 6.05 0.20
C SER A 57 -3.76 4.80 1.04
N ASP A 58 -3.56 3.65 0.39
CA ASP A 58 -3.32 2.35 1.03
C ASP A 58 -1.85 2.01 1.26
N GLY A 59 -0.95 2.97 1.01
CA GLY A 59 0.50 2.78 1.20
C GLY A 59 1.17 1.88 0.16
N ARG A 60 0.48 1.59 -0.94
CA ARG A 60 1.01 0.80 -2.05
C ARG A 60 1.69 1.68 -3.09
N VAL A 61 2.84 1.24 -3.56
CA VAL A 61 3.60 1.84 -4.67
C VAL A 61 3.85 0.79 -5.74
N ASP A 62 3.35 1.03 -6.95
CA ASP A 62 3.48 0.11 -8.08
C ASP A 62 4.74 0.39 -8.90
N PHE A 63 5.36 -0.68 -9.37
CA PHE A 63 6.55 -0.66 -10.21
C PHE A 63 6.37 -1.57 -11.42
N THR A 64 7.20 -1.42 -12.42
CA THR A 64 7.31 -2.43 -13.47
C THR A 64 7.77 -3.74 -12.87
N GLY A 65 6.93 -4.78 -12.94
CA GLY A 65 7.23 -6.12 -12.45
C GLY A 65 6.90 -6.40 -10.99
N GLY A 66 6.14 -5.53 -10.30
CA GLY A 66 5.67 -5.76 -8.95
C GLY A 66 5.19 -4.51 -8.23
N TYR A 67 5.01 -4.62 -6.94
CA TYR A 67 4.63 -3.50 -6.09
C TYR A 67 5.27 -3.61 -4.70
N ALA A 68 5.33 -2.51 -3.98
CA ALA A 68 5.72 -2.48 -2.57
C ALA A 68 4.61 -1.84 -1.72
N THR A 69 4.56 -2.19 -0.44
CA THR A 69 3.59 -1.68 0.53
C THR A 69 4.28 -1.10 1.75
N GLY A 70 3.58 -0.26 2.49
CA GLY A 70 4.08 0.36 3.71
C GLY A 70 4.48 1.83 3.56
N ALA A 71 4.29 2.45 2.38
CA ALA A 71 4.47 3.89 2.24
C ALA A 71 3.37 4.65 2.99
N GLY A 72 3.69 5.79 3.59
CA GLY A 72 2.67 6.57 4.28
C GLY A 72 3.20 7.43 5.43
N LEU A 73 2.27 7.92 6.22
CA LEU A 73 2.52 8.72 7.41
C LEU A 73 2.02 7.97 8.65
N TYR A 74 2.85 7.83 9.66
CA TYR A 74 2.62 6.97 10.82
C TYR A 74 2.98 7.66 12.14
N ASP A 75 2.44 7.14 13.25
CA ASP A 75 2.98 7.45 14.59
C ASP A 75 4.40 6.86 14.69
N GLY A 76 5.37 7.71 14.89
CA GLY A 76 6.79 7.33 14.94
C GLY A 76 7.19 6.36 16.04
N ARG A 77 6.27 5.97 16.92
CA ARG A 77 6.46 4.94 17.96
C ARG A 77 6.00 3.54 17.54
N LYS A 78 5.48 3.39 16.33
CA LYS A 78 4.99 2.12 15.82
C LYS A 78 6.02 1.41 14.96
N ASN A 79 5.84 0.11 14.88
CA ASN A 79 6.42 -0.71 13.83
C ASN A 79 5.45 -0.74 12.63
N VAL A 80 6.01 -0.73 11.44
CA VAL A 80 5.25 -0.75 10.20
C VAL A 80 5.77 -1.85 9.29
N PRO A 81 4.91 -2.76 8.80
CA PRO A 81 5.33 -3.73 7.79
C PRO A 81 5.60 -3.02 6.46
N VAL A 82 6.78 -3.25 5.92
CA VAL A 82 7.20 -2.74 4.60
C VAL A 82 7.64 -3.92 3.76
N GLU A 83 6.98 -4.14 2.62
CA GLU A 83 7.08 -5.37 1.85
C GLU A 83 7.24 -5.09 0.36
N ALA A 84 7.99 -5.93 -0.35
CA ALA A 84 8.08 -5.92 -1.80
C ALA A 84 7.53 -7.23 -2.40
N HIS A 85 6.59 -7.09 -3.32
CA HIS A 85 5.82 -8.17 -3.93
C HIS A 85 6.09 -8.23 -5.44
N PRO A 86 6.93 -9.16 -5.91
CA PRO A 86 7.16 -9.33 -7.34
C PRO A 86 5.96 -9.99 -8.03
N ASP A 87 5.67 -9.54 -9.24
CA ASP A 87 4.68 -10.16 -10.13
C ASP A 87 5.14 -11.53 -10.65
N ALA A 88 4.19 -12.26 -11.24
CA ALA A 88 4.50 -13.54 -11.88
C ALA A 88 5.55 -13.36 -13.00
N GLY A 89 6.66 -14.07 -12.90
CA GLY A 89 7.78 -13.94 -13.84
C GLY A 89 8.85 -12.92 -13.44
N TYR A 90 8.63 -12.20 -12.36
CA TYR A 90 9.60 -11.26 -11.80
C TYR A 90 10.16 -11.73 -10.45
N GLU A 91 11.24 -11.13 -10.03
CA GLU A 91 11.86 -11.30 -8.71
C GLU A 91 12.34 -9.94 -8.19
N VAL A 92 12.53 -9.82 -6.89
CA VAL A 92 13.11 -8.63 -6.29
C VAL A 92 14.56 -8.48 -6.79
N ASN A 93 14.84 -7.34 -7.41
CA ASN A 93 16.21 -7.00 -7.85
C ASN A 93 16.98 -6.36 -6.69
N TYR A 94 16.34 -5.40 -6.05
CA TYR A 94 16.81 -4.78 -4.82
C TYR A 94 15.62 -4.29 -3.99
N PHE A 95 15.76 -4.38 -2.69
CA PHE A 95 14.84 -3.79 -1.73
C PHE A 95 15.59 -3.48 -0.46
N TYR A 96 15.77 -2.23 -0.18
CA TYR A 96 16.50 -1.78 1.01
C TYR A 96 16.02 -0.40 1.45
N GLY A 97 16.22 -0.08 2.72
CA GLY A 97 15.86 1.22 3.25
C GLY A 97 16.22 1.41 4.71
N GLY A 98 15.87 2.57 5.19
CA GLY A 98 16.09 2.95 6.57
C GLY A 98 16.04 4.46 6.78
N PRO A 99 16.34 4.93 8.01
CA PRO A 99 16.47 6.35 8.29
C PRO A 99 17.74 6.93 7.64
N ALA A 100 17.77 8.25 7.47
CA ALA A 100 18.85 8.94 6.76
C ALA A 100 20.28 8.63 7.30
N ASN A 101 20.40 8.36 8.60
CA ASN A 101 21.69 7.99 9.24
C ASN A 101 22.04 6.50 9.06
N GLN A 102 21.09 5.67 8.62
CA GLN A 102 21.26 4.24 8.36
C GLN A 102 20.44 3.80 7.12
N PRO A 103 20.77 4.27 5.91
CA PRO A 103 19.93 4.11 4.71
C PRO A 103 19.79 2.66 4.22
N LYS A 104 20.52 1.72 4.80
CA LYS A 104 20.46 0.27 4.55
C LYS A 104 20.28 -0.54 5.83
N LYS A 105 19.59 0.01 6.82
CA LYS A 105 19.26 -0.72 8.06
C LYS A 105 18.48 -2.01 7.75
N TYR A 106 17.61 -1.95 6.75
CA TYR A 106 16.83 -3.04 6.21
C TYR A 106 17.32 -3.31 4.80
N ASP A 107 17.80 -4.51 4.49
CA ASP A 107 18.40 -4.82 3.17
C ASP A 107 18.10 -6.28 2.80
N TYR A 108 17.37 -6.45 1.68
CA TYR A 108 17.07 -7.74 1.09
C TYR A 108 18.33 -8.56 0.76
N ALA A 109 19.37 -7.92 0.24
CA ALA A 109 20.61 -8.61 -0.13
C ALA A 109 21.33 -9.22 1.08
N GLN A 110 21.12 -8.68 2.28
CA GLN A 110 21.72 -9.17 3.52
C GLN A 110 20.79 -10.14 4.27
N SER A 111 19.49 -9.85 4.30
CA SER A 111 18.50 -10.62 5.06
C SER A 111 17.92 -11.81 4.33
N GLY A 112 17.90 -11.76 2.98
CA GLY A 112 17.22 -12.73 2.12
C GLY A 112 15.69 -12.64 2.18
N THR A 113 15.13 -11.62 2.86
CA THR A 113 13.69 -11.36 2.92
C THR A 113 13.34 -10.00 2.33
N SER A 114 12.19 -9.93 1.67
CA SER A 114 11.59 -8.69 1.17
C SER A 114 10.47 -8.16 2.05
N GLU A 115 10.39 -8.65 3.29
CA GLU A 115 9.40 -8.27 4.30
C GLU A 115 10.15 -7.77 5.54
N PHE A 116 9.90 -6.53 5.93
CA PHE A 116 10.54 -5.92 7.10
C PHE A 116 9.49 -5.36 8.05
N ASP A 117 9.63 -5.66 9.33
CA ASP A 117 8.92 -4.96 10.40
C ASP A 117 9.77 -3.76 10.84
N VAL A 118 9.42 -2.59 10.31
CA VAL A 118 10.23 -1.38 10.41
C VAL A 118 9.91 -0.65 11.70
N ASP A 119 10.86 -0.64 12.63
CA ASP A 119 10.83 0.25 13.81
C ASP A 119 11.16 1.67 13.39
N LEU A 120 10.18 2.55 13.44
CA LEU A 120 10.30 3.93 12.99
C LEU A 120 11.20 4.78 13.91
N GLY A 121 11.13 4.58 15.21
CA GLY A 121 11.96 5.33 16.17
C GLY A 121 11.84 6.86 16.04
N GLY A 122 10.69 7.36 15.55
CA GLY A 122 10.44 8.78 15.32
C GLY A 122 11.23 9.40 14.17
N GLN A 123 11.73 8.60 13.23
CA GLN A 123 12.55 9.06 12.09
C GLN A 123 11.91 8.68 10.77
N ASP A 124 11.95 9.59 9.80
CA ASP A 124 11.54 9.28 8.43
C ASP A 124 12.44 8.21 7.81
N HIS A 125 11.82 7.31 7.05
CA HIS A 125 12.49 6.22 6.37
C HIS A 125 12.28 6.34 4.86
N THR A 126 13.33 6.02 4.10
CA THR A 126 13.24 5.88 2.64
C THR A 126 13.63 4.46 2.25
N PHE A 127 12.76 3.82 1.48
CA PHE A 127 13.00 2.50 0.89
C PHE A 127 13.17 2.62 -0.61
N HIS A 128 14.12 1.87 -1.14
CA HIS A 128 14.36 1.74 -2.58
C HIS A 128 13.97 0.34 -3.02
N CYS A 129 13.10 0.24 -4.03
CA CYS A 129 12.57 -1.00 -4.54
C CYS A 129 12.77 -1.11 -6.05
N GLY A 130 13.04 -2.30 -6.54
CA GLY A 130 13.08 -2.58 -7.97
C GLY A 130 12.97 -4.08 -8.24
N PHE A 131 12.35 -4.42 -9.36
CA PHE A 131 12.11 -5.78 -9.80
C PHE A 131 12.84 -6.06 -11.11
N LYS A 132 13.12 -7.32 -11.37
CA LYS A 132 13.71 -7.80 -12.63
C LYS A 132 13.04 -9.08 -13.08
N GLU A 133 13.07 -9.36 -14.37
CA GLU A 133 12.57 -10.62 -14.90
C GLU A 133 13.38 -11.80 -14.39
N LYS A 134 12.68 -12.88 -14.03
CA LYS A 134 13.33 -14.16 -13.69
C LYS A 134 13.95 -14.77 -14.94
N LYS A 135 15.24 -15.05 -14.89
CA LYS A 135 15.90 -15.81 -15.94
C LYS A 135 15.33 -17.23 -16.00
N ARG A 136 14.84 -17.63 -17.16
CA ARG A 136 14.39 -19.00 -17.43
C ARG A 136 15.48 -19.75 -18.17
N THR A 137 15.85 -20.90 -17.67
CA THR A 137 16.79 -21.80 -18.35
C THR A 137 15.98 -22.88 -19.04
N LEU A 138 16.08 -22.99 -20.36
CA LEU A 138 15.57 -24.12 -21.14
C LEU A 138 16.66 -25.17 -21.21
N THR A 139 16.46 -26.30 -20.54
CA THR A 139 17.32 -27.47 -20.69
C THR A 139 16.75 -28.38 -21.74
N ILE A 140 17.47 -28.56 -22.85
CA ILE A 140 17.11 -29.49 -23.92
C ILE A 140 18.02 -30.71 -23.78
N ASN A 141 17.43 -31.86 -23.45
CA ASN A 141 18.16 -33.14 -23.43
C ASN A 141 18.00 -33.83 -24.77
N ALA A 142 19.11 -34.16 -25.43
CA ALA A 142 19.06 -35.03 -26.59
C ALA A 142 18.73 -36.44 -26.14
N GLY A 143 17.77 -37.09 -26.81
CA GLY A 143 17.53 -38.53 -26.68
C GLY A 143 18.66 -39.32 -27.34
N GLU A 144 18.69 -40.64 -27.12
CA GLU A 144 19.66 -41.53 -27.74
C GLU A 144 19.69 -41.33 -29.28
N GLY A 145 20.87 -40.99 -29.82
CA GLY A 145 21.07 -40.75 -31.25
C GLY A 145 20.80 -39.33 -31.74
N GLY A 146 20.45 -38.38 -30.88
CA GLY A 146 20.23 -36.98 -31.21
C GLY A 146 21.38 -36.05 -30.73
N THR A 147 21.64 -34.98 -31.48
CA THR A 147 22.52 -33.89 -31.03
C THR A 147 21.68 -32.61 -30.82
N THR A 148 21.81 -31.98 -29.67
CA THR A 148 21.28 -30.63 -29.46
C THR A 148 22.39 -29.60 -29.66
N ASN A 149 22.11 -28.56 -30.40
CA ASN A 149 23.03 -27.44 -30.54
C ASN A 149 22.43 -26.21 -29.83
N PRO A 150 22.68 -26.02 -28.54
CA PRO A 150 22.12 -24.91 -27.78
C PRO A 150 22.90 -23.63 -28.09
N LYS A 151 22.62 -22.97 -29.22
CA LYS A 151 23.23 -21.67 -29.53
C LYS A 151 22.35 -20.46 -29.22
N HIS A 152 21.19 -20.62 -28.55
CA HIS A 152 20.36 -19.50 -28.22
C HIS A 152 20.05 -19.44 -26.72
N THR A 153 20.67 -18.44 -26.08
CA THR A 153 20.18 -17.93 -24.81
C THR A 153 19.02 -17.01 -25.13
N LEU A 154 17.80 -17.39 -24.76
CA LEU A 154 16.67 -16.48 -24.80
C LEU A 154 16.81 -15.53 -23.61
N ASN A 155 17.03 -14.26 -23.90
CA ASN A 155 16.97 -13.18 -22.92
C ASN A 155 15.51 -12.83 -22.67
#